data_070963758f7ac2af360a55f1340e227c
#
_entry.id   070963758f7ac2af360a55f1340e227c
#
_cell.length_a   1.000
_cell.length_b   1.000
_cell.length_c   1.000
_cell.angle_alpha   90.00
_cell.angle_beta   90.00
_cell.angle_gamma   90.00
#
_symmetry.space_group_name_H-M   'P 1'
#
loop_
_entity.id
_entity.type
_entity.pdbx_description
1 polymer ?
#
loop_
_entity_poly.entity_id
_entity_poly.type
_entity_poly.pdbx_seq_one_letter_code
_entity_poly.pdbx_strand_id
1 'polypeptide(L)'
;YRLDENPVAADSMSDPIELCGLLWDRDNLTIGGYEKDGHHYYTWQEAMDAARSVGKRLPTREEWVALCDLGSTWDDELKGRWFGGNHDSDHKGSLFLPAAGLRYSNSGELASTSSYGYYWSSSPYYGGDNGAGTLGFYSGYVNPLSYNGRALGFSVRCVRDKE
;
A
#
# COMPACT_ATOMS: atom_id res chain seq x y z
N TYR A 1 16.01 -22.80 -19.39
CA TYR A 1 15.75 -22.93 -18.86
C TYR A 1 15.66 -22.79 -18.43
N ARG A 2 15.84 -22.78 -18.56
CA ARG A 2 15.68 -22.93 -18.09
C ARG A 2 15.60 -22.94 -17.63
N LEU A 3 15.67 -22.80 -17.62
CA LEU A 3 15.58 -22.95 -17.09
C LEU A 3 15.31 -22.96 -16.53
N ASP A 4 15.05 -22.85 -16.45
CA ASP A 4 14.75 -23.02 -15.86
C ASP A 4 14.34 -22.94 -14.92
N GLU A 5 14.08 -22.45 -14.29
CA GLU A 5 13.88 -22.59 -12.86
C GLU A 5 13.85 -21.25 -12.17
N ASN A 6 14.67 -20.38 -12.56
CA ASN A 6 14.67 -19.01 -12.06
C ASN A 6 13.35 -18.30 -12.31
N PRO A 7 12.72 -18.48 -13.43
CA PRO A 7 11.39 -17.89 -13.63
C PRO A 7 10.39 -18.35 -12.60
N VAL A 8 10.47 -19.60 -12.15
CA VAL A 8 9.55 -20.07 -11.12
C VAL A 8 9.75 -19.30 -9.81
N ALA A 9 11.01 -19.09 -9.42
CA ALA A 9 11.28 -18.35 -8.20
C ALA A 9 10.81 -16.90 -8.31
N ALA A 10 11.02 -16.26 -9.46
CA ALA A 10 10.58 -14.89 -9.68
C ALA A 10 9.05 -14.80 -9.63
N ASP A 11 8.36 -15.76 -10.25
CA ASP A 11 6.90 -15.78 -10.21
C ASP A 11 6.39 -15.92 -8.79
N SER A 12 7.04 -16.80 -8.03
CA SER A 12 6.66 -17.01 -6.64
C SER A 12 6.78 -15.74 -5.82
N MET A 13 7.82 -14.94 -6.08
CA MET A 13 8.03 -13.69 -5.34
C MET A 13 7.02 -12.62 -5.73
N SER A 14 6.46 -12.67 -6.93
CA SER A 14 5.49 -11.68 -7.38
C SER A 14 4.06 -12.14 -7.22
N ASP A 15 3.83 -13.35 -6.69
CA ASP A 15 2.47 -13.85 -6.47
C ASP A 15 1.75 -12.95 -5.48
N PRO A 16 0.48 -12.66 -5.74
CA PRO A 16 -0.29 -11.87 -4.78
C PRO A 16 -0.53 -12.65 -3.49
N ILE A 17 -0.86 -11.92 -2.45
CA ILE A 17 -1.20 -12.49 -1.15
C ILE A 17 -2.71 -12.42 -1.00
N GLU A 18 -3.33 -13.54 -0.66
CA GLU A 18 -4.77 -13.58 -0.45
C GLU A 18 -5.08 -13.27 1.00
N LEU A 19 -5.77 -12.16 1.25
CA LEU A 19 -6.23 -11.77 2.57
C LEU A 19 -7.60 -11.13 2.43
N CYS A 20 -8.50 -11.43 3.36
CA CYS A 20 -9.83 -10.80 3.42
C CYS A 20 -10.62 -10.98 2.12
N GLY A 21 -10.44 -12.10 1.44
CA GLY A 21 -11.17 -12.39 0.21
C GLY A 21 -10.68 -11.63 -1.01
N LEU A 22 -9.53 -10.98 -0.91
CA LEU A 22 -8.94 -10.20 -1.99
C LEU A 22 -7.53 -10.71 -2.29
N LEU A 23 -7.07 -10.40 -3.50
CA LEU A 23 -5.67 -10.62 -3.87
C LEU A 23 -4.94 -9.28 -3.77
N TRP A 24 -3.99 -9.22 -2.84
CA TRP A 24 -3.18 -8.02 -2.59
C TRP A 24 -1.85 -8.15 -3.30
N ASP A 25 -1.44 -7.12 -4.02
CA ASP A 25 -0.09 -7.11 -4.58
C ASP A 25 0.92 -7.22 -3.45
N ARG A 26 2.02 -7.91 -3.73
CA ARG A 26 3.06 -8.10 -2.73
C ARG A 26 3.88 -6.85 -2.51
N ASP A 27 3.97 -5.99 -3.53
CA ASP A 27 4.78 -4.78 -3.49
C ASP A 27 3.95 -3.56 -3.84
N ASN A 28 4.44 -2.39 -3.43
CA ASN A 28 3.81 -1.13 -3.79
C ASN A 28 3.89 -0.93 -5.30
N LEU A 29 2.90 -0.21 -5.83
CA LEU A 29 2.86 0.12 -7.25
C LEU A 29 4.04 1.02 -7.61
N THR A 30 4.68 0.73 -8.76
CA THR A 30 5.86 1.45 -9.22
C THR A 30 5.69 2.02 -10.63
N ILE A 31 4.46 2.26 -11.06
CA ILE A 31 4.17 2.80 -12.39
C ILE A 31 3.58 4.18 -12.21
N GLY A 32 4.26 5.18 -12.75
CA GLY A 32 3.78 6.56 -12.68
C GLY A 32 4.04 7.22 -11.35
N GLY A 33 3.39 8.35 -11.13
CA GLY A 33 3.58 9.12 -9.92
C GLY A 33 4.94 9.79 -9.88
N TYR A 34 5.30 10.29 -8.70
CA TYR A 34 6.61 10.89 -8.45
C TYR A 34 7.52 9.84 -7.81
N GLU A 35 8.66 9.60 -8.40
CA GLU A 35 9.58 8.55 -7.91
C GLU A 35 10.78 9.18 -7.21
N LYS A 36 11.12 8.64 -6.04
CA LYS A 36 12.32 9.03 -5.31
C LYS A 36 12.82 7.82 -4.52
N ASP A 37 14.08 7.46 -4.77
CA ASP A 37 14.75 6.36 -4.04
C ASP A 37 13.98 5.05 -4.11
N GLY A 38 13.33 4.78 -5.24
CA GLY A 38 12.59 3.54 -5.45
C GLY A 38 11.17 3.57 -4.94
N HIS A 39 10.75 4.64 -4.30
CA HIS A 39 9.36 4.80 -3.84
C HIS A 39 8.60 5.71 -4.77
N HIS A 40 7.32 5.38 -4.98
CA HIS A 40 6.44 6.18 -5.86
C HIS A 40 5.34 6.80 -5.04
N TYR A 41 5.08 8.07 -5.29
CA TYR A 41 4.08 8.87 -4.56
C TYR A 41 3.08 9.39 -5.57
N TYR A 42 1.79 9.24 -5.26
CA TYR A 42 0.71 9.54 -6.19
C TYR A 42 -0.28 10.47 -5.52
N THR A 43 -0.78 11.46 -6.27
CA THR A 43 -2.02 12.11 -5.87
C THR A 43 -3.14 11.09 -5.97
N TRP A 44 -4.29 11.40 -5.36
CA TRP A 44 -5.39 10.43 -5.35
C TRP A 44 -5.83 10.05 -6.77
N GLN A 45 -5.98 11.05 -7.66
CA GLN A 45 -6.39 10.75 -9.03
C GLN A 45 -5.33 9.95 -9.77
N GLU A 46 -4.06 10.30 -9.59
CA GLU A 46 -2.96 9.54 -10.19
C GLU A 46 -2.96 8.10 -9.70
N ALA A 47 -3.26 7.90 -8.41
CA ALA A 47 -3.30 6.56 -7.83
C ALA A 47 -4.41 5.73 -8.47
N MET A 48 -5.59 6.31 -8.59
CA MET A 48 -6.73 5.62 -9.21
C MET A 48 -6.41 5.23 -10.66
N ASP A 49 -5.86 6.17 -11.41
CA ASP A 49 -5.55 5.94 -12.82
C ASP A 49 -4.44 4.92 -13.00
N ALA A 50 -3.39 5.00 -12.18
CA ALA A 50 -2.26 4.08 -12.29
C ALA A 50 -2.67 2.64 -11.97
N ALA A 51 -3.48 2.45 -10.93
CA ALA A 51 -3.97 1.12 -10.60
C ALA A 51 -4.80 0.54 -11.74
N ARG A 52 -5.69 1.36 -12.30
CA ARG A 52 -6.54 0.93 -13.42
C ARG A 52 -5.69 0.56 -14.63
N SER A 53 -4.61 1.29 -14.87
CA SER A 53 -3.76 1.04 -16.04
C SER A 53 -3.10 -0.34 -16.02
N VAL A 54 -2.98 -0.96 -14.86
CA VAL A 54 -2.42 -2.31 -14.74
C VAL A 54 -3.50 -3.36 -14.43
N GLY A 55 -4.77 -3.00 -14.65
CA GLY A 55 -5.88 -3.94 -14.47
C GLY A 55 -6.24 -4.21 -13.02
N LYS A 56 -5.92 -3.28 -12.13
CA LYS A 56 -6.15 -3.44 -10.70
C LYS A 56 -6.88 -2.22 -10.15
N ARG A 57 -7.03 -2.16 -8.85
CA ARG A 57 -7.70 -1.03 -8.21
C ARG A 57 -7.09 -0.77 -6.83
N LEU A 58 -7.45 0.37 -6.24
CA LEU A 58 -7.10 0.67 -4.86
C LEU A 58 -8.06 -0.06 -3.92
N PRO A 59 -7.61 -0.40 -2.71
CA PRO A 59 -8.53 -0.94 -1.70
C PRO A 59 -9.53 0.12 -1.30
N THR A 60 -10.75 -0.31 -0.97
CA THR A 60 -11.74 0.57 -0.38
C THR A 60 -11.40 0.81 1.10
N ARG A 61 -12.07 1.81 1.69
CA ARG A 61 -11.92 2.05 3.14
C ARG A 61 -12.22 0.77 3.93
N GLU A 62 -13.31 0.11 3.57
CA GLU A 62 -13.74 -1.10 4.27
C GLU A 62 -12.72 -2.22 4.14
N GLU A 63 -12.06 -2.31 3.01
CA GLU A 63 -11.03 -3.32 2.79
C GLU A 63 -9.79 -3.04 3.63
N TRP A 64 -9.40 -1.76 3.77
CA TRP A 64 -8.32 -1.40 4.67
C TRP A 64 -8.68 -1.73 6.13
N VAL A 65 -9.92 -1.46 6.54
CA VAL A 65 -10.38 -1.81 7.89
C VAL A 65 -10.27 -3.33 8.11
N ALA A 66 -10.72 -4.12 7.14
CA ALA A 66 -10.66 -5.57 7.27
C ALA A 66 -9.22 -6.06 7.40
N LEU A 67 -8.31 -5.47 6.63
CA LEU A 67 -6.89 -5.84 6.70
C LEU A 67 -6.33 -5.51 8.08
N CYS A 68 -6.63 -4.32 8.59
CA CYS A 68 -6.13 -3.89 9.90
C CYS A 68 -6.69 -4.76 11.03
N ASP A 69 -7.92 -5.26 10.88
CA ASP A 69 -8.56 -6.10 11.89
C ASP A 69 -7.84 -7.45 12.04
N LEU A 70 -7.06 -7.85 11.06
CA LEU A 70 -6.27 -9.08 11.17
C LEU A 70 -5.11 -8.94 12.15
N GLY A 71 -4.78 -7.70 12.53
CA GLY A 71 -3.61 -7.45 13.35
C GLY A 71 -2.37 -7.15 12.54
N SER A 72 -1.43 -6.47 13.16
CA SER A 72 -0.20 -6.09 12.46
C SER A 72 0.93 -5.87 13.45
N THR A 73 2.16 -5.96 12.96
CA THR A 73 3.36 -5.69 13.76
C THR A 73 4.32 -4.80 12.96
N TRP A 74 4.97 -3.90 13.68
CA TRP A 74 5.96 -3.01 13.10
C TRP A 74 7.30 -3.75 12.99
N ASP A 75 7.96 -3.57 11.86
CA ASP A 75 9.29 -4.13 11.60
C ASP A 75 10.27 -2.97 11.56
N ASP A 76 11.06 -2.82 12.63
CA ASP A 76 11.94 -1.67 12.76
C ASP A 76 13.17 -1.76 11.87
N GLU A 77 13.48 -2.94 11.38
CA GLU A 77 14.58 -3.13 10.45
C GLU A 77 14.18 -2.72 9.04
N LEU A 78 13.02 -3.17 8.60
CA LEU A 78 12.53 -2.90 7.25
C LEU A 78 11.75 -1.60 7.16
N LYS A 79 11.40 -1.00 8.30
CA LYS A 79 10.65 0.27 8.39
C LYS A 79 9.31 0.16 7.68
N GLY A 80 8.43 -0.63 8.28
CA GLY A 80 7.09 -0.86 7.78
C GLY A 80 6.33 -1.81 8.68
N ARG A 81 5.12 -2.17 8.28
CA ARG A 81 4.29 -3.06 9.08
C ARG A 81 3.89 -4.30 8.30
N TRP A 82 3.85 -5.40 9.03
CA TRP A 82 3.33 -6.68 8.51
C TRP A 82 1.89 -6.83 8.96
N PHE A 83 0.99 -7.08 8.01
CA PHE A 83 -0.44 -7.23 8.29
C PHE A 83 -0.88 -8.67 8.02
N GLY A 84 -1.66 -9.22 8.94
CA GLY A 84 -2.21 -10.55 8.77
C GLY A 84 -1.17 -11.64 8.89
N GLY A 85 -1.51 -12.82 8.37
CA GLY A 85 -0.61 -13.94 8.41
C GLY A 85 -0.45 -14.52 9.79
N ASN A 86 0.63 -15.24 10.00
CA ASN A 86 0.84 -15.95 11.27
C ASN A 86 1.75 -15.21 12.25
N HIS A 87 2.24 -14.06 11.90
CA HIS A 87 3.10 -13.24 12.76
C HIS A 87 4.37 -13.96 13.24
N ASP A 88 4.72 -15.07 12.63
CA ASP A 88 5.99 -15.73 12.89
C ASP A 88 7.10 -14.97 12.20
N SER A 89 8.35 -15.33 12.52
CA SER A 89 9.50 -14.62 12.00
C SER A 89 9.62 -14.71 10.48
N ASP A 90 9.01 -15.72 9.85
CA ASP A 90 9.05 -15.84 8.39
C ASP A 90 7.94 -15.04 7.70
N HIS A 91 6.99 -14.51 8.48
CA HIS A 91 5.87 -13.69 8.00
C HIS A 91 5.08 -14.33 6.87
N LYS A 92 4.97 -15.65 6.90
CA LYS A 92 4.28 -16.38 5.84
C LYS A 92 2.80 -15.98 5.81
N GLY A 93 2.34 -15.57 4.64
CA GLY A 93 0.96 -15.14 4.47
C GLY A 93 0.68 -13.73 4.95
N SER A 94 1.71 -13.00 5.37
CA SER A 94 1.55 -11.60 5.80
C SER A 94 1.84 -10.66 4.67
N LEU A 95 1.20 -9.49 4.73
CA LEU A 95 1.39 -8.43 3.75
C LEU A 95 2.25 -7.33 4.36
N PHE A 96 3.37 -7.00 3.74
CA PHE A 96 4.25 -5.95 4.23
C PHE A 96 3.96 -4.63 3.53
N LEU A 97 3.74 -3.57 4.31
CA LEU A 97 3.56 -2.22 3.79
C LEU A 97 4.72 -1.35 4.26
N PRO A 98 5.61 -0.92 3.34
CA PRO A 98 6.70 -0.02 3.74
C PRO A 98 6.18 1.34 4.19
N ALA A 99 6.89 1.96 5.13
CA ALA A 99 6.59 3.30 5.61
C ALA A 99 7.39 4.30 4.78
N ALA A 100 6.88 4.64 3.61
CA ALA A 100 7.60 5.50 2.67
C ALA A 100 7.30 6.98 2.86
N GLY A 101 6.46 7.35 3.84
CA GLY A 101 6.12 8.74 4.09
C GLY A 101 5.20 9.31 3.05
N LEU A 102 5.32 10.61 2.83
CA LEU A 102 4.44 11.33 1.90
C LEU A 102 5.22 12.41 1.15
N ARG A 103 4.59 12.93 0.11
CA ARG A 103 5.09 14.08 -0.63
C ARG A 103 4.09 15.21 -0.49
N TYR A 104 4.57 16.38 -0.05
CA TYR A 104 3.71 17.55 0.09
C TYR A 104 3.32 18.13 -1.27
N SER A 105 2.07 18.60 -1.38
CA SER A 105 1.55 19.11 -2.64
C SER A 105 2.12 20.47 -3.00
N ASN A 106 2.40 21.31 -2.00
CA ASN A 106 2.84 22.68 -2.29
C ASN A 106 4.35 22.77 -2.52
N SER A 107 5.15 22.04 -1.76
CA SER A 107 6.61 22.12 -1.89
C SER A 107 7.19 21.00 -2.73
N GLY A 108 6.45 19.89 -2.88
CA GLY A 108 6.98 18.71 -3.54
C GLY A 108 8.00 17.93 -2.72
N GLU A 109 8.21 18.32 -1.47
CA GLU A 109 9.21 17.67 -0.62
C GLU A 109 8.62 16.45 0.05
N LEU A 110 9.49 15.48 0.35
CA LEU A 110 9.10 14.29 1.08
C LEU A 110 9.17 14.55 2.58
N ALA A 111 8.35 13.83 3.33
CA ALA A 111 8.36 13.90 4.80
C ALA A 111 8.07 12.52 5.36
N SER A 112 8.53 12.27 6.58
CA SER A 112 8.22 11.08 7.37
C SER A 112 8.63 9.78 6.70
N THR A 113 9.62 9.82 5.82
CA THR A 113 10.14 8.61 5.19
C THR A 113 10.73 7.70 6.28
N SER A 114 10.50 6.41 6.15
CA SER A 114 10.92 5.39 7.11
C SER A 114 10.24 5.48 8.47
N SER A 115 9.29 6.39 8.64
CA SER A 115 8.58 6.57 9.92
C SER A 115 7.09 6.34 9.80
N TYR A 116 6.48 6.87 8.75
CA TYR A 116 5.03 6.78 8.55
C TYR A 116 4.73 6.12 7.22
N GLY A 117 3.67 5.32 7.19
CA GLY A 117 3.11 4.81 5.94
C GLY A 117 1.79 5.48 5.66
N TYR A 118 1.59 5.88 4.41
CA TYR A 118 0.33 6.48 3.95
C TYR A 118 -0.05 5.83 2.64
N TYR A 119 -1.24 5.27 2.61
CA TYR A 119 -1.72 4.53 1.44
C TYR A 119 -3.11 5.00 1.08
N TRP A 120 -3.33 5.34 -0.19
CA TRP A 120 -4.63 5.77 -0.66
C TRP A 120 -5.65 4.64 -0.64
N SER A 121 -6.90 4.95 -0.30
CA SER A 121 -8.03 4.08 -0.58
C SER A 121 -8.78 4.65 -1.79
N SER A 122 -9.66 3.84 -2.36
CA SER A 122 -10.51 4.33 -3.45
C SER A 122 -11.71 5.11 -2.93
N SER A 123 -11.92 5.16 -1.63
CA SER A 123 -13.10 5.80 -1.04
C SER A 123 -12.89 7.29 -0.88
N PRO A 124 -13.79 8.14 -1.36
CA PRO A 124 -13.67 9.57 -1.12
C PRO A 124 -14.01 9.90 0.33
N TYR A 125 -13.66 11.12 0.74
CA TYR A 125 -14.01 11.58 2.07
C TYR A 125 -15.46 12.05 2.08
N TYR A 126 -16.18 11.69 3.13
CA TYR A 126 -17.61 12.00 3.24
C TYR A 126 -17.93 13.48 3.24
N GLY A 127 -17.04 14.29 3.78
CA GLY A 127 -17.33 15.69 4.05
C GLY A 127 -16.97 16.66 2.95
N GLY A 128 -16.51 16.19 1.79
CA GLY A 128 -16.17 17.12 0.71
C GLY A 128 -15.37 16.51 -0.40
N ASP A 129 -15.04 17.37 -1.37
CA ASP A 129 -14.43 16.94 -2.62
C ASP A 129 -12.91 16.98 -2.60
N ASN A 130 -12.30 17.51 -1.53
CA ASN A 130 -10.87 17.73 -1.50
C ASN A 130 -10.10 16.61 -0.81
N GLY A 131 -10.79 15.66 -0.21
CA GLY A 131 -10.14 14.59 0.52
C GLY A 131 -10.52 13.22 0.04
N ALA A 132 -9.73 12.25 0.42
CA ALA A 132 -10.00 10.84 0.17
C ALA A 132 -9.51 10.02 1.34
N GLY A 133 -10.05 8.81 1.47
CA GLY A 133 -9.68 7.92 2.56
C GLY A 133 -8.26 7.40 2.41
N THR A 134 -7.62 7.19 3.55
CA THR A 134 -6.25 6.67 3.58
C THR A 134 -6.08 5.71 4.73
N LEU A 135 -5.14 4.79 4.57
CA LEU A 135 -4.57 4.07 5.69
C LEU A 135 -3.31 4.82 6.12
N GLY A 136 -3.22 5.12 7.42
CA GLY A 136 -2.02 5.74 7.97
C GLY A 136 -1.48 4.90 9.11
N PHE A 137 -0.16 4.83 9.23
CA PHE A 137 0.43 4.09 10.34
C PHE A 137 1.84 4.55 10.64
N TYR A 138 2.29 4.24 11.84
CA TYR A 138 3.69 4.32 12.24
C TYR A 138 3.94 3.19 13.24
N SER A 139 5.07 3.23 13.94
CA SER A 139 5.46 2.08 14.78
C SER A 139 4.46 1.79 15.89
N GLY A 140 3.78 2.81 16.40
CA GLY A 140 2.86 2.65 17.52
C GLY A 140 1.39 2.75 17.20
N TYR A 141 1.01 2.81 15.93
CA TYR A 141 -0.36 3.19 15.61
C TYR A 141 -0.73 2.80 14.19
N VAL A 142 -1.98 2.39 14.01
CA VAL A 142 -2.55 2.08 12.70
C VAL A 142 -3.94 2.67 12.63
N ASN A 143 -4.24 3.43 11.56
CA ASN A 143 -5.56 4.03 11.38
C ASN A 143 -6.04 3.85 9.95
N PRO A 144 -6.98 2.92 9.72
CA PRO A 144 -7.53 2.71 8.37
C PRO A 144 -8.63 3.71 8.01
N LEU A 145 -9.02 4.58 8.93
CA LEU A 145 -10.11 5.53 8.73
C LEU A 145 -9.62 6.96 8.58
N SER A 146 -8.35 7.13 8.29
CA SER A 146 -7.78 8.45 8.03
C SER A 146 -8.28 9.00 6.71
N TYR A 147 -8.16 10.31 6.55
CA TYR A 147 -8.42 10.94 5.26
C TYR A 147 -7.45 12.11 5.09
N ASN A 148 -7.16 12.44 3.84
CA ASN A 148 -6.15 13.45 3.53
C ASN A 148 -6.50 14.14 2.22
N GLY A 149 -5.93 15.31 2.01
CA GLY A 149 -6.14 16.06 0.78
C GLY A 149 -5.65 15.30 -0.44
N ARG A 150 -6.43 15.34 -1.51
CA ARG A 150 -6.18 14.54 -2.70
C ARG A 150 -4.93 14.93 -3.46
N ALA A 151 -4.37 16.11 -3.18
CA ALA A 151 -3.16 16.59 -3.87
C ALA A 151 -1.87 16.12 -3.19
N LEU A 152 -1.96 15.51 -2.02
CA LEU A 152 -0.78 14.95 -1.37
C LEU A 152 -0.33 13.69 -2.12
N GLY A 153 0.96 13.38 -2.03
CA GLY A 153 1.50 12.19 -2.65
C GLY A 153 1.67 11.06 -1.65
N PHE A 154 0.98 9.95 -1.88
CA PHE A 154 1.01 8.79 -0.99
C PHE A 154 1.34 7.53 -1.79
N SER A 155 1.70 6.49 -1.07
CA SER A 155 1.96 5.18 -1.66
C SER A 155 0.67 4.51 -2.11
N VAL A 156 0.82 3.52 -2.99
CA VAL A 156 -0.30 2.73 -3.51
C VAL A 156 0.01 1.25 -3.38
N ARG A 157 -0.92 0.51 -2.80
CA ARG A 157 -0.88 -0.95 -2.85
C ARG A 157 -2.16 -1.41 -3.52
N CYS A 158 -2.01 -2.08 -4.66
CA CYS A 158 -3.15 -2.49 -5.46
C CYS A 158 -3.76 -3.79 -4.96
N VAL A 159 -5.05 -3.94 -5.22
CA VAL A 159 -5.77 -5.19 -5.01
C VAL A 159 -6.53 -5.54 -6.26
N ARG A 160 -6.96 -6.79 -6.35
CA ARG A 160 -7.94 -7.22 -7.34
C ARG A 160 -8.82 -8.28 -6.72
N ASP A 161 -10.01 -8.40 -7.27
CA ASP A 161 -10.99 -9.32 -6.73
C ASP A 161 -10.61 -10.75 -7.10
N LYS A 162 -10.94 -11.68 -6.23
CA LYS A 162 -10.82 -13.11 -6.53
C LYS A 162 -11.90 -13.49 -7.51
N GLU A 163 -11.54 -14.37 -8.43
CA GLU A 163 -12.51 -14.90 -9.39
C GLU A 163 -13.29 -16.07 -8.85
#